data_7c7846a644b9b0e7aac632f5b4d863ca
#
_entry.id   7c7846a644b9b0e7aac632f5b4d863ca
#
_cell.length_a   1.000
_cell.length_b   1.000
_cell.length_c   1.000
_cell.angle_alpha   90.00
_cell.angle_beta   90.00
_cell.angle_gamma   90.00
#
_symmetry.space_group_name_H-M   'P 1'
#
loop_
_entity.id
_entity.type
_entity.pdbx_description
1 polymer ?
#
loop_
_entity_poly.entity_id
_entity_poly.type
_entity_poly.pdbx_seq_one_letter_code
_entity_poly.pdbx_strand_id
1 'polypeptide(L)'
;MQTRHESFEQAPMYVAVMTYLGFGIVTLFGYLRDFLRAVGLEKCHVAQERVEQKDFIPLYQDFENFYTRNLYMRVRDNWNRPVCSLPGPVFDLMERVSDDYNWTFRLTGRTIHNVINMGSYNYLGFAENNADFLKTVAEKTQHYGVGVCSTRKEIGNLSIHEELEQLVANFIGVESSMIFGMGFATNSMNIPALVGKGCLILSDELNHTSLILGARLSGATIRVFKHNNMHSLEKMLREAICSGQPRTHRPWRKILIMVEGVYSMEGSVVRLPEIIALKKKYKAYLYLDEAHSIGAVGPTGRGVTELFDVDPADVDVMMGTFTKSFGAAGGYIAGKKELVEYLRSHSHSAVYASAMSPPVTEQIIRAMKCIMGKDGSTEGIRRIRQLAENTRYFRARLKEMGFIIYGNNDSPVVPILLYMPGKVVAFAREMLTRKIGVVVVGFPATAITEARARFCLSAAHTRDMLNQVLHHLDEVGDALCLKFSRQKYSLRPDLYDETDFELDG
;
A
#
# COMPACT_ATOMS: atom_id res chain seq x y z
N MET A 1 27.75 -7.13 -2.55
CA MET A 1 26.33 -6.76 -2.76
C MET A 1 25.57 -7.99 -3.20
N GLN A 2 24.81 -8.61 -2.32
CA GLN A 2 23.89 -9.69 -2.71
C GLN A 2 22.77 -9.06 -3.54
N THR A 3 22.66 -9.44 -4.81
CA THR A 3 21.50 -9.10 -5.63
C THR A 3 20.28 -9.75 -4.99
N ARG A 4 19.45 -8.97 -4.29
CA ARG A 4 18.19 -9.45 -3.71
C ARG A 4 17.28 -9.85 -4.86
N HIS A 5 17.12 -11.15 -5.06
CA HIS A 5 16.33 -11.71 -6.16
C HIS A 5 14.87 -11.35 -6.00
N GLU A 6 14.37 -10.58 -6.95
CA GLU A 6 12.95 -10.31 -7.15
C GLU A 6 12.35 -11.49 -7.94
N SER A 7 11.22 -12.03 -7.46
CA SER A 7 10.55 -13.14 -8.13
C SER A 7 9.36 -12.63 -8.93
N PHE A 8 9.47 -12.71 -10.26
CA PHE A 8 8.35 -12.49 -11.20
C PHE A 8 8.24 -13.70 -12.11
N GLU A 9 7.86 -14.84 -11.54
CA GLU A 9 7.62 -16.04 -12.33
C GLU A 9 6.39 -15.83 -13.24
N GLN A 10 6.58 -16.01 -14.54
CA GLN A 10 5.50 -15.87 -15.51
C GLN A 10 4.56 -17.08 -15.48
N ALA A 11 3.26 -16.81 -15.61
CA ALA A 11 2.27 -17.85 -15.76
C ALA A 11 2.53 -18.74 -16.99
N PRO A 12 2.18 -20.03 -16.91
CA PRO A 12 2.10 -20.87 -18.09
C PRO A 12 1.20 -20.24 -19.17
N MET A 13 1.57 -20.35 -20.44
CA MET A 13 0.83 -19.75 -21.55
C MET A 13 -0.66 -20.11 -21.55
N TYR A 14 -1.02 -21.35 -21.21
CA TYR A 14 -2.42 -21.77 -21.16
C TYR A 14 -3.22 -21.00 -20.12
N VAL A 15 -2.60 -20.61 -19.00
CA VAL A 15 -3.24 -19.81 -17.94
C VAL A 15 -3.58 -18.42 -18.47
N ALA A 16 -2.67 -17.80 -19.20
CA ALA A 16 -2.91 -16.50 -19.84
C ALA A 16 -4.06 -16.58 -20.84
N VAL A 17 -4.06 -17.60 -21.72
CA VAL A 17 -5.14 -17.82 -22.69
C VAL A 17 -6.49 -18.02 -22.01
N MET A 18 -6.56 -18.87 -20.97
CA MET A 18 -7.79 -19.11 -20.19
C MET A 18 -8.26 -17.86 -19.45
N THR A 19 -7.34 -17.00 -19.02
CA THR A 19 -7.68 -15.72 -18.37
C THR A 19 -8.35 -14.77 -19.37
N TYR A 20 -7.78 -14.57 -20.54
CA TYR A 20 -8.40 -13.75 -21.61
C TYR A 20 -9.75 -14.32 -22.05
N LEU A 21 -9.85 -15.65 -22.23
CA LEU A 21 -11.11 -16.30 -22.55
C LEU A 21 -12.17 -16.06 -21.47
N GLY A 22 -11.78 -16.19 -20.18
CA GLY A 22 -12.67 -15.91 -19.06
C GLY A 22 -13.19 -14.47 -19.05
N PHE A 23 -12.33 -13.48 -19.28
CA PHE A 23 -12.75 -12.07 -19.42
C PHE A 23 -13.61 -11.86 -20.66
N GLY A 24 -13.31 -12.52 -21.80
CA GLY A 24 -14.14 -12.47 -23.00
C GLY A 24 -15.56 -12.97 -22.74
N ILE A 25 -15.72 -14.11 -22.07
CA ILE A 25 -17.01 -14.68 -21.68
C ILE A 25 -17.78 -13.72 -20.77
N VAL A 26 -17.14 -13.20 -19.72
CA VAL A 26 -17.78 -12.26 -18.78
C VAL A 26 -18.20 -10.96 -19.49
N THR A 27 -17.41 -10.48 -20.44
CA THR A 27 -17.74 -9.30 -21.26
C THR A 27 -18.94 -9.56 -22.15
N LEU A 28 -18.99 -10.72 -22.83
CA LEU A 28 -20.13 -11.13 -23.66
C LEU A 28 -21.42 -11.18 -22.85
N PHE A 29 -21.38 -11.80 -21.67
CA PHE A 29 -22.53 -11.82 -20.76
C PHE A 29 -22.89 -10.43 -20.26
N GLY A 30 -21.92 -9.53 -20.06
CA GLY A 30 -22.15 -8.13 -19.72
C GLY A 30 -22.97 -7.41 -20.79
N TYR A 31 -22.61 -7.55 -22.05
CA TYR A 31 -23.38 -6.97 -23.18
C TYR A 31 -24.77 -7.58 -23.32
N LEU A 32 -24.90 -8.88 -23.14
CA LEU A 32 -26.23 -9.55 -23.14
C LEU A 32 -27.12 -8.97 -22.04
N ARG A 33 -26.60 -8.74 -20.85
CA ARG A 33 -27.35 -8.15 -19.72
C ARG A 33 -27.72 -6.69 -19.97
N ASP A 34 -26.83 -5.91 -20.56
CA ASP A 34 -27.13 -4.54 -20.94
C ASP A 34 -28.27 -4.49 -21.96
N PHE A 35 -28.29 -5.41 -22.92
CA PHE A 35 -29.41 -5.60 -23.85
C PHE A 35 -30.70 -5.98 -23.11
N LEU A 36 -30.67 -6.94 -22.17
CA LEU A 36 -31.85 -7.35 -21.38
C LEU A 36 -32.41 -6.19 -20.53
N ARG A 37 -31.53 -5.31 -20.00
CA ARG A 37 -31.94 -4.10 -19.29
C ARG A 37 -32.58 -3.07 -20.23
N ALA A 38 -32.00 -2.91 -21.41
CA ALA A 38 -32.54 -1.97 -22.43
C ALA A 38 -33.94 -2.35 -22.89
N VAL A 39 -34.25 -3.65 -22.99
CA VAL A 39 -35.59 -4.16 -23.36
C VAL A 39 -36.52 -4.34 -22.14
N GLY A 40 -36.08 -3.98 -20.92
CA GLY A 40 -36.90 -4.03 -19.70
C GLY A 40 -37.07 -5.42 -19.08
N LEU A 41 -36.34 -6.44 -19.54
CA LEU A 41 -36.39 -7.80 -19.00
C LEU A 41 -35.52 -7.96 -17.74
N GLU A 42 -34.53 -7.13 -17.54
CA GLU A 42 -33.73 -7.07 -16.30
C GLU A 42 -33.84 -5.68 -15.68
N LYS A 43 -33.98 -5.63 -14.34
CA LYS A 43 -34.06 -4.37 -13.59
C LYS A 43 -32.72 -3.61 -13.68
N CYS A 44 -32.80 -2.32 -14.03
CA CYS A 44 -31.67 -1.42 -14.00
C CYS A 44 -31.54 -0.80 -12.60
N HIS A 45 -30.38 -0.99 -11.94
CA HIS A 45 -30.07 -0.43 -10.62
C HIS A 45 -29.10 0.78 -10.72
N VAL A 46 -28.76 1.19 -11.93
CA VAL A 46 -27.86 2.35 -12.14
C VAL A 46 -28.61 3.62 -11.78
N ALA A 47 -27.92 4.55 -11.12
CA ALA A 47 -28.47 5.86 -10.83
C ALA A 47 -28.86 6.57 -12.14
N GLN A 48 -30.04 7.12 -12.17
CA GLN A 48 -30.58 7.84 -13.33
C GLN A 48 -30.95 9.27 -12.92
N GLU A 49 -30.85 10.17 -13.90
CA GLU A 49 -31.33 11.55 -13.72
C GLU A 49 -32.83 11.55 -13.44
N ARG A 50 -33.28 12.51 -12.63
CA ARG A 50 -34.72 12.73 -12.41
C ARG A 50 -35.39 13.18 -13.69
N VAL A 51 -36.69 12.91 -13.81
CA VAL A 51 -37.49 13.28 -14.99
C VAL A 51 -37.43 14.78 -15.26
N GLU A 52 -37.42 15.59 -14.20
CA GLU A 52 -37.36 17.06 -14.26
C GLU A 52 -35.97 17.58 -14.73
N GLN A 53 -34.96 16.71 -14.74
CA GLN A 53 -33.57 17.06 -15.09
C GLN A 53 -33.13 16.48 -16.44
N LYS A 54 -34.06 15.97 -17.24
CA LYS A 54 -33.73 15.38 -18.57
C LYS A 54 -32.97 16.31 -19.49
N ASP A 55 -33.19 17.61 -19.38
CA ASP A 55 -32.56 18.63 -20.22
C ASP A 55 -31.25 19.14 -19.63
N PHE A 56 -30.87 18.64 -18.46
CA PHE A 56 -29.59 18.99 -17.82
C PHE A 56 -28.47 18.14 -18.40
N ILE A 57 -27.23 18.67 -18.31
CA ILE A 57 -26.04 17.85 -18.57
C ILE A 57 -26.04 16.71 -17.54
N PRO A 58 -25.94 15.43 -17.96
CA PRO A 58 -26.01 14.31 -17.03
C PRO A 58 -24.95 14.41 -15.94
N LEU A 59 -25.39 14.25 -14.68
CA LEU A 59 -24.50 14.15 -13.52
C LEU A 59 -23.82 12.78 -13.48
N TYR A 60 -24.52 11.76 -13.95
CA TYR A 60 -24.03 10.38 -13.98
C TYR A 60 -23.47 10.06 -15.36
N GLN A 61 -22.25 9.49 -15.42
CA GLN A 61 -21.60 9.12 -16.67
C GLN A 61 -21.88 7.67 -17.01
N ASP A 62 -22.41 7.43 -18.22
CA ASP A 62 -22.82 6.09 -18.66
C ASP A 62 -21.67 5.10 -18.73
N PHE A 63 -20.47 5.55 -19.14
CA PHE A 63 -19.37 4.61 -19.33
C PHE A 63 -18.76 4.12 -18.00
N GLU A 64 -18.88 4.87 -16.93
CA GLU A 64 -18.50 4.47 -15.59
C GLU A 64 -18.87 3.01 -15.32
N ASN A 65 -19.61 2.47 -16.23
CA ASN A 65 -20.64 1.63 -15.78
C ASN A 65 -20.62 0.25 -16.38
N PHE A 66 -19.98 0.00 -17.52
CA PHE A 66 -19.96 -1.37 -18.07
C PHE A 66 -19.27 -2.33 -17.09
N TYR A 67 -18.05 -1.99 -16.64
CA TYR A 67 -17.30 -2.82 -15.71
C TYR A 67 -17.98 -2.84 -14.34
N THR A 68 -18.35 -1.67 -13.82
CA THR A 68 -18.97 -1.53 -12.50
C THR A 68 -20.29 -2.31 -12.46
N ARG A 69 -21.21 -2.08 -13.39
CA ARG A 69 -22.53 -2.72 -13.36
C ARG A 69 -22.55 -4.19 -13.70
N ASN A 70 -21.64 -4.68 -14.54
CA ASN A 70 -21.64 -6.05 -15.02
C ASN A 70 -20.64 -6.98 -14.30
N LEU A 71 -19.52 -6.45 -13.78
CA LEU A 71 -18.51 -7.22 -13.07
C LEU A 71 -18.42 -6.86 -11.60
N TYR A 72 -18.02 -5.62 -11.27
CA TYR A 72 -17.74 -5.22 -9.90
C TYR A 72 -18.93 -5.45 -8.97
N MET A 73 -20.13 -5.02 -9.35
CA MET A 73 -21.34 -5.19 -8.52
C MET A 73 -21.64 -6.65 -8.20
N ARG A 74 -21.26 -7.60 -9.07
CA ARG A 74 -21.49 -9.05 -8.86
C ARG A 74 -20.58 -9.66 -7.81
N VAL A 75 -19.46 -9.05 -7.56
CA VAL A 75 -18.38 -9.60 -6.73
C VAL A 75 -18.01 -8.71 -5.55
N ARG A 76 -18.73 -7.58 -5.36
CA ARG A 76 -18.41 -6.61 -4.32
C ARG A 76 -18.64 -7.10 -2.89
N ASP A 77 -19.26 -8.26 -2.71
CA ASP A 77 -19.32 -8.96 -1.43
C ASP A 77 -17.93 -9.31 -0.87
N ASN A 78 -16.91 -9.35 -1.73
CA ASN A 78 -15.53 -9.59 -1.33
C ASN A 78 -14.85 -8.39 -0.67
N TRP A 79 -15.40 -7.18 -0.82
CA TRP A 79 -14.84 -5.94 -0.28
C TRP A 79 -15.81 -5.23 0.66
N ASN A 80 -15.29 -4.24 1.41
CA ASN A 80 -16.06 -3.43 2.35
C ASN A 80 -16.86 -4.25 3.36
N ARG A 81 -16.29 -5.35 3.84
CA ARG A 81 -16.91 -6.15 4.89
C ARG A 81 -16.84 -5.37 6.20
N PRO A 82 -17.98 -5.16 6.91
CA PRO A 82 -17.97 -4.37 8.13
C PRO A 82 -17.30 -5.14 9.27
N VAL A 83 -16.23 -4.55 9.81
CA VAL A 83 -15.51 -5.05 10.99
C VAL A 83 -16.20 -4.51 12.24
N CYS A 84 -16.45 -5.36 13.23
CA CYS A 84 -17.11 -4.98 14.48
C CYS A 84 -16.28 -5.27 15.74
N SER A 85 -14.99 -5.44 15.57
CA SER A 85 -14.01 -5.61 16.64
C SER A 85 -12.75 -4.79 16.38
N LEU A 86 -11.78 -4.93 17.25
CA LEU A 86 -10.44 -4.42 17.06
C LEU A 86 -9.80 -4.99 15.77
N PRO A 87 -9.13 -4.18 14.93
CA PRO A 87 -8.47 -4.65 13.71
C PRO A 87 -7.08 -5.27 13.98
N GLY A 88 -7.03 -6.23 14.92
CA GLY A 88 -5.83 -7.00 15.26
C GLY A 88 -5.52 -8.13 14.27
N PRO A 89 -4.67 -9.11 14.70
CA PRO A 89 -4.37 -10.30 13.89
C PRO A 89 -5.59 -11.21 13.69
N VAL A 90 -6.58 -11.04 14.54
CA VAL A 90 -7.91 -11.66 14.46
C VAL A 90 -8.94 -10.56 14.63
N PHE A 91 -10.03 -10.61 13.86
CA PHE A 91 -11.14 -9.66 13.96
C PHE A 91 -12.49 -10.35 13.77
N ASP A 92 -13.54 -9.63 14.13
CA ASP A 92 -14.92 -10.06 13.94
C ASP A 92 -15.59 -9.25 12.83
N LEU A 93 -16.38 -9.93 12.00
CA LEU A 93 -17.10 -9.35 10.88
C LEU A 93 -18.61 -9.44 11.10
N MET A 94 -19.33 -8.35 10.81
CA MET A 94 -20.78 -8.41 10.70
C MET A 94 -21.18 -9.19 9.45
N GLU A 95 -22.01 -10.22 9.62
CA GLU A 95 -22.52 -10.98 8.50
C GLU A 95 -23.52 -10.15 7.71
N ARG A 96 -23.36 -10.13 6.40
CA ARG A 96 -24.28 -9.48 5.46
C ARG A 96 -24.67 -10.41 4.34
N VAL A 97 -25.91 -10.27 3.87
CA VAL A 97 -26.46 -11.02 2.75
C VAL A 97 -27.04 -10.08 1.71
N SER A 98 -27.16 -10.57 0.49
CA SER A 98 -27.78 -9.85 -0.62
C SER A 98 -28.77 -10.74 -1.31
N ASP A 99 -29.94 -10.19 -1.62
CA ASP A 99 -31.02 -10.89 -2.34
C ASP A 99 -31.13 -10.40 -3.81
N ASP A 100 -30.28 -9.44 -4.22
CA ASP A 100 -30.30 -8.77 -5.53
C ASP A 100 -28.96 -8.81 -6.26
N TYR A 101 -28.23 -9.90 -6.13
CA TYR A 101 -26.91 -10.10 -6.76
C TYR A 101 -25.87 -9.03 -6.39
N ASN A 102 -25.80 -8.69 -5.11
CA ASN A 102 -24.87 -7.73 -4.52
C ASN A 102 -25.13 -6.25 -4.85
N TRP A 103 -26.32 -5.88 -5.36
CA TRP A 103 -26.68 -4.46 -5.50
C TRP A 103 -26.92 -3.81 -4.15
N THR A 104 -27.60 -4.49 -3.24
CA THR A 104 -27.76 -4.05 -1.85
C THR A 104 -27.36 -5.14 -0.86
N PHE A 105 -26.97 -4.74 0.33
CA PHE A 105 -26.63 -5.64 1.43
C PHE A 105 -27.49 -5.30 2.64
N ARG A 106 -27.99 -6.33 3.31
CA ARG A 106 -28.58 -6.23 4.64
C ARG A 106 -27.74 -6.98 5.65
N LEU A 107 -27.60 -6.45 6.85
CA LEU A 107 -26.98 -7.15 7.97
C LEU A 107 -27.94 -8.20 8.50
N THR A 108 -27.43 -9.38 8.81
CA THR A 108 -28.24 -10.50 9.36
C THR A 108 -28.42 -10.42 10.87
N GLY A 109 -27.64 -9.55 11.54
CA GLY A 109 -27.55 -9.51 13.01
C GLY A 109 -26.57 -10.56 13.59
N ARG A 110 -25.99 -11.42 12.76
CA ARG A 110 -24.97 -12.40 13.18
C ARG A 110 -23.56 -11.83 12.97
N THR A 111 -22.62 -12.34 13.77
CA THR A 111 -21.20 -11.99 13.69
C THR A 111 -20.38 -13.22 13.31
N ILE A 112 -19.46 -13.08 12.39
CA ILE A 112 -18.46 -14.10 12.06
C ILE A 112 -17.25 -13.83 12.96
N HIS A 113 -17.09 -14.64 13.99
CA HIS A 113 -16.05 -14.47 14.99
C HIS A 113 -14.73 -15.12 14.61
N ASN A 114 -13.64 -14.53 15.13
CA ASN A 114 -12.28 -15.08 15.06
C ASN A 114 -11.78 -15.28 13.63
N VAL A 115 -11.93 -14.28 12.76
CA VAL A 115 -11.40 -14.30 11.40
C VAL A 115 -9.94 -13.87 11.44
N ILE A 116 -9.00 -14.70 10.98
CA ILE A 116 -7.58 -14.37 10.87
C ILE A 116 -7.40 -13.26 9.82
N ASN A 117 -6.78 -12.18 10.22
CA ASN A 117 -6.65 -10.96 9.41
C ASN A 117 -5.37 -10.98 8.57
N MET A 118 -5.47 -11.43 7.34
CA MET A 118 -4.34 -11.43 6.39
C MET A 118 -4.39 -10.26 5.39
N GLY A 119 -5.31 -9.30 5.58
CA GLY A 119 -5.56 -8.22 4.64
C GLY A 119 -5.13 -6.83 5.09
N SER A 120 -5.04 -6.57 6.39
CA SER A 120 -4.67 -5.27 6.96
C SER A 120 -3.17 -5.03 6.93
N TYR A 121 -2.78 -3.76 6.72
CA TYR A 121 -1.36 -3.34 6.72
C TYR A 121 -0.79 -3.12 8.13
N ASN A 122 -1.33 -3.76 9.16
CA ASN A 122 -0.88 -3.62 10.55
C ASN A 122 0.42 -4.40 10.78
N TYR A 123 1.50 -4.00 10.10
CA TYR A 123 2.76 -4.77 10.03
C TYR A 123 3.37 -5.07 11.40
N LEU A 124 3.38 -4.11 12.31
CA LEU A 124 3.95 -4.29 13.64
C LEU A 124 2.91 -4.60 14.74
N GLY A 125 1.62 -4.65 14.39
CA GLY A 125 0.55 -4.96 15.34
C GLY A 125 0.18 -3.82 16.30
N PHE A 126 0.57 -2.56 16.03
CA PHE A 126 0.25 -1.43 16.90
C PHE A 126 -1.20 -0.94 16.83
N ALA A 127 -2.00 -1.42 15.87
CA ALA A 127 -3.44 -1.15 15.85
C ALA A 127 -4.23 -1.97 16.88
N GLU A 128 -3.55 -2.66 17.79
CA GLU A 128 -4.11 -3.41 18.91
C GLU A 128 -4.31 -2.52 20.15
N ASN A 129 -5.20 -2.97 21.07
CA ASN A 129 -5.36 -2.33 22.37
C ASN A 129 -4.19 -2.71 23.30
N ASN A 130 -3.22 -1.83 23.39
CA ASN A 130 -2.20 -1.89 24.43
C ASN A 130 -2.67 -0.99 25.58
N ALA A 131 -2.79 -1.55 26.79
CA ALA A 131 -3.33 -0.82 27.96
C ALA A 131 -2.52 0.45 28.29
N ASP A 132 -1.18 0.38 28.17
CA ASP A 132 -0.31 1.52 28.46
C ASP A 132 -0.44 2.61 27.40
N PHE A 133 -0.57 2.24 26.12
CA PHE A 133 -0.80 3.19 25.03
C PHE A 133 -2.15 3.88 25.22
N LEU A 134 -3.21 3.11 25.49
CA LEU A 134 -4.57 3.65 25.68
C LEU A 134 -4.64 4.62 26.84
N LYS A 135 -3.97 4.31 27.96
CA LYS A 135 -3.91 5.19 29.11
C LYS A 135 -3.30 6.55 28.74
N THR A 136 -2.15 6.54 28.09
CA THR A 136 -1.46 7.78 27.69
C THR A 136 -2.25 8.54 26.62
N VAL A 137 -2.87 7.86 25.65
CA VAL A 137 -3.75 8.48 24.66
C VAL A 137 -4.95 9.15 25.35
N ALA A 138 -5.54 8.52 26.37
CA ALA A 138 -6.63 9.11 27.15
C ALA A 138 -6.17 10.36 27.91
N GLU A 139 -5.02 10.33 28.57
CA GLU A 139 -4.43 11.49 29.28
C GLU A 139 -4.19 12.66 28.32
N LYS A 140 -3.62 12.41 27.14
CA LYS A 140 -3.41 13.44 26.13
C LYS A 140 -4.73 13.96 25.53
N THR A 141 -5.73 13.10 25.40
CA THR A 141 -7.06 13.51 24.96
C THR A 141 -7.72 14.43 25.98
N GLN A 142 -7.55 14.17 27.27
CA GLN A 142 -8.03 15.08 28.34
C GLN A 142 -7.33 16.43 28.31
N HIS A 143 -6.04 16.46 27.97
CA HIS A 143 -5.23 17.69 27.95
C HIS A 143 -5.48 18.55 26.72
N TYR A 144 -5.47 17.95 25.52
CA TYR A 144 -5.56 18.67 24.23
C TYR A 144 -6.92 18.60 23.55
N GLY A 145 -7.86 17.76 24.02
CA GLY A 145 -9.08 17.43 23.31
C GLY A 145 -8.90 16.43 22.17
N VAL A 146 -9.97 16.16 21.45
CA VAL A 146 -9.98 15.19 20.32
C VAL A 146 -9.53 15.83 19.00
N GLY A 147 -9.94 17.07 18.77
CA GLY A 147 -9.66 17.80 17.53
C GLY A 147 -9.08 19.18 17.78
N VAL A 148 -8.43 19.74 16.79
CA VAL A 148 -7.73 21.02 16.89
C VAL A 148 -8.56 22.18 16.34
N CYS A 149 -9.48 21.90 15.40
CA CYS A 149 -10.38 22.88 14.76
C CYS A 149 -9.65 24.04 14.05
N SER A 150 -8.37 23.86 13.70
CA SER A 150 -7.57 24.84 12.97
C SER A 150 -6.47 24.16 12.15
N THR A 151 -5.88 24.90 11.22
CA THR A 151 -4.73 24.44 10.45
C THR A 151 -3.42 24.66 11.24
N ARG A 152 -2.37 23.92 10.86
CA ARG A 152 -1.02 24.11 11.43
C ARG A 152 -0.49 25.53 11.19
N LYS A 153 -0.90 26.15 10.09
CA LYS A 153 -0.50 27.52 9.69
C LYS A 153 -1.05 28.59 10.62
N GLU A 154 -2.23 28.37 11.19
CA GLU A 154 -2.91 29.32 12.05
C GLU A 154 -2.63 29.02 13.55
N ILE A 155 -3.63 28.53 14.27
CA ILE A 155 -3.51 28.23 15.71
C ILE A 155 -3.59 26.73 16.03
N GLY A 156 -3.45 25.88 15.00
CA GLY A 156 -3.54 24.43 15.15
C GLY A 156 -2.18 23.74 15.36
N ASN A 157 -1.09 24.48 15.61
CA ASN A 157 0.22 23.89 15.86
C ASN A 157 0.40 23.62 17.37
N LEU A 158 0.12 22.40 17.78
CA LEU A 158 0.28 21.98 19.18
C LEU A 158 1.70 21.47 19.44
N SER A 159 2.18 21.58 20.69
CA SER A 159 3.51 21.07 21.09
C SER A 159 3.69 19.57 20.83
N ILE A 160 2.62 18.79 20.93
CA ILE A 160 2.65 17.35 20.63
C ILE A 160 2.94 17.07 19.13
N HIS A 161 2.56 17.98 18.23
CA HIS A 161 2.91 17.86 16.81
C HIS A 161 4.40 18.07 16.59
N GLU A 162 5.00 19.05 17.28
CA GLU A 162 6.44 19.32 17.19
C GLU A 162 7.26 18.18 17.79
N GLU A 163 6.78 17.60 18.93
CA GLU A 163 7.37 16.39 19.51
C GLU A 163 7.41 15.25 18.49
N LEU A 164 6.30 14.99 17.79
CA LEU A 164 6.23 13.94 16.78
C LEU A 164 7.14 14.23 15.59
N GLU A 165 7.17 15.46 15.08
CA GLU A 165 8.05 15.85 13.97
C GLU A 165 9.52 15.63 14.32
N GLN A 166 9.94 16.05 15.52
CA GLN A 166 11.30 15.81 16.00
C GLN A 166 11.61 14.31 16.14
N LEU A 167 10.64 13.53 16.61
CA LEU A 167 10.80 12.10 16.77
C LEU A 167 10.97 11.39 15.42
N VAL A 168 10.19 11.77 14.40
CA VAL A 168 10.29 11.27 13.03
C VAL A 168 11.65 11.60 12.42
N ALA A 169 12.08 12.86 12.50
CA ALA A 169 13.37 13.29 11.98
C ALA A 169 14.53 12.49 12.61
N ASN A 170 14.50 12.32 13.93
CA ASN A 170 15.51 11.54 14.67
C ASN A 170 15.48 10.05 14.29
N PHE A 171 14.29 9.47 14.09
CA PHE A 171 14.16 8.06 13.72
C PHE A 171 14.75 7.76 12.35
N ILE A 172 14.45 8.62 11.37
CA ILE A 172 14.93 8.47 9.98
C ILE A 172 16.41 8.86 9.86
N GLY A 173 16.89 9.80 10.69
CA GLY A 173 18.25 10.34 10.62
C GLY A 173 18.39 11.50 9.63
N VAL A 174 17.38 12.38 9.55
CA VAL A 174 17.36 13.58 8.71
C VAL A 174 17.20 14.85 9.55
N GLU A 175 17.42 16.02 8.93
CA GLU A 175 17.45 17.30 9.64
C GLU A 175 16.08 17.74 10.17
N SER A 176 15.00 17.47 9.42
CA SER A 176 13.65 17.94 9.77
C SER A 176 12.57 17.07 9.17
N SER A 177 11.38 17.13 9.78
CA SER A 177 10.17 16.51 9.22
C SER A 177 8.94 17.37 9.47
N MET A 178 7.88 17.06 8.72
CA MET A 178 6.56 17.66 8.88
C MET A 178 5.49 16.59 8.78
N ILE A 179 4.52 16.60 9.70
CA ILE A 179 3.42 15.63 9.76
C ILE A 179 2.14 16.17 9.14
N PHE A 180 1.32 15.24 8.63
CA PHE A 180 0.05 15.49 7.94
C PHE A 180 -1.01 14.52 8.42
N GLY A 181 -2.26 14.96 8.54
CA GLY A 181 -3.37 14.14 9.04
C GLY A 181 -3.85 13.03 8.12
N MET A 182 -3.43 13.01 6.83
CA MET A 182 -3.87 12.01 5.84
C MET A 182 -2.69 11.52 4.99
N GLY A 183 -2.42 10.20 5.03
CA GLY A 183 -1.32 9.59 4.29
C GLY A 183 -1.39 9.79 2.77
N PHE A 184 -2.58 9.63 2.16
CA PHE A 184 -2.78 9.88 0.73
C PHE A 184 -2.49 11.34 0.34
N ALA A 185 -2.99 12.29 1.12
CA ALA A 185 -2.79 13.72 0.87
C ALA A 185 -1.33 14.15 1.09
N THR A 186 -0.57 13.42 1.88
CA THR A 186 0.86 13.67 2.06
C THR A 186 1.61 13.62 0.72
N ASN A 187 1.30 12.69 -0.17
CA ASN A 187 1.83 12.68 -1.54
C ASN A 187 1.12 13.71 -2.44
N SER A 188 -0.19 13.59 -2.57
CA SER A 188 -0.95 14.29 -3.61
C SER A 188 -0.95 15.82 -3.47
N MET A 189 -0.78 16.34 -2.25
CA MET A 189 -0.78 17.78 -1.98
C MET A 189 0.62 18.41 -1.78
N ASN A 190 1.66 17.58 -1.54
CA ASN A 190 3.03 18.10 -1.40
C ASN A 190 3.81 18.06 -2.72
N ILE A 191 3.63 17.06 -3.57
CA ILE A 191 4.30 17.01 -4.88
C ILE A 191 4.03 18.26 -5.71
N PRO A 192 2.79 18.80 -5.81
CA PRO A 192 2.54 20.05 -6.54
C PRO A 192 3.26 21.28 -5.98
N ALA A 193 3.64 21.28 -4.71
CA ALA A 193 4.43 22.36 -4.13
C ALA A 193 5.92 22.27 -4.52
N LEU A 194 6.43 21.07 -4.80
CA LEU A 194 7.85 20.83 -5.13
C LEU A 194 8.17 21.02 -6.60
N VAL A 195 7.26 20.66 -7.49
CA VAL A 195 7.45 20.67 -8.95
C VAL A 195 6.22 21.22 -9.66
N GLY A 196 6.42 21.82 -10.83
CA GLY A 196 5.36 22.44 -11.63
C GLY A 196 5.74 22.55 -13.11
N LYS A 197 5.10 23.45 -13.84
CA LYS A 197 5.38 23.69 -15.26
C LYS A 197 6.88 23.95 -15.50
N GLY A 198 7.44 23.28 -16.51
CA GLY A 198 8.86 23.31 -16.85
C GLY A 198 9.73 22.34 -16.05
N CYS A 199 9.15 21.56 -15.13
CA CYS A 199 9.81 20.45 -14.45
C CYS A 199 9.45 19.13 -15.14
N LEU A 200 10.31 18.13 -14.94
CA LEU A 200 10.10 16.75 -15.37
C LEU A 200 9.95 15.83 -14.16
N ILE A 201 8.95 14.97 -14.18
CA ILE A 201 8.79 13.86 -13.25
C ILE A 201 9.07 12.56 -14.01
N LEU A 202 9.97 11.74 -13.48
CA LEU A 202 10.20 10.35 -13.90
C LEU A 202 9.58 9.44 -12.84
N SER A 203 8.45 8.83 -13.19
CA SER A 203 7.67 7.99 -12.27
C SER A 203 7.86 6.52 -12.62
N ASP A 204 8.08 5.68 -11.61
CA ASP A 204 7.99 4.23 -11.79
C ASP A 204 6.57 3.85 -12.22
N GLU A 205 6.43 2.84 -13.11
CA GLU A 205 5.13 2.45 -13.68
C GLU A 205 4.16 1.85 -12.64
N LEU A 206 4.67 1.37 -11.51
CA LEU A 206 3.88 0.76 -10.43
C LEU A 206 3.63 1.70 -9.24
N ASN A 207 3.99 2.96 -9.36
CA ASN A 207 3.77 3.95 -8.30
C ASN A 207 2.29 4.05 -7.89
N HIS A 208 2.08 4.25 -6.60
CA HIS A 208 0.78 4.38 -5.97
C HIS A 208 -0.02 5.57 -6.52
N THR A 209 -1.34 5.43 -6.55
CA THR A 209 -2.28 6.44 -7.06
C THR A 209 -2.07 7.83 -6.44
N SER A 210 -1.63 7.93 -5.18
CA SER A 210 -1.36 9.23 -4.52
C SER A 210 -0.17 9.97 -5.16
N LEU A 211 0.88 9.24 -5.57
CA LEU A 211 2.03 9.78 -6.32
C LEU A 211 1.59 10.22 -7.71
N ILE A 212 0.82 9.37 -8.40
CA ILE A 212 0.30 9.66 -9.74
C ILE A 212 -0.61 10.91 -9.71
N LEU A 213 -1.50 11.02 -8.72
CA LEU A 213 -2.37 12.18 -8.56
C LEU A 213 -1.57 13.44 -8.27
N GLY A 214 -0.61 13.38 -7.33
CA GLY A 214 0.28 14.50 -7.04
C GLY A 214 1.07 14.97 -8.26
N ALA A 215 1.60 14.02 -9.04
CA ALA A 215 2.29 14.32 -10.29
C ALA A 215 1.37 15.04 -11.30
N ARG A 216 0.13 14.56 -11.46
CA ARG A 216 -0.86 15.19 -12.38
C ARG A 216 -1.25 16.59 -11.92
N LEU A 217 -1.50 16.78 -10.62
CA LEU A 217 -1.87 18.09 -10.05
C LEU A 217 -0.74 19.11 -10.15
N SER A 218 0.51 18.68 -10.21
CA SER A 218 1.66 19.58 -10.31
C SER A 218 1.73 20.35 -11.65
N GLY A 219 1.16 19.81 -12.72
CA GLY A 219 1.31 20.36 -14.07
C GLY A 219 2.71 20.19 -14.67
N ALA A 220 3.60 19.43 -14.05
CA ALA A 220 4.89 19.02 -14.60
C ALA A 220 4.73 18.05 -15.76
N THR A 221 5.74 17.91 -16.61
CA THR A 221 5.80 16.85 -17.61
C THR A 221 6.09 15.53 -16.92
N ILE A 222 5.27 14.51 -17.18
CA ILE A 222 5.40 13.18 -16.57
C ILE A 222 5.87 12.20 -17.64
N ARG A 223 6.92 11.43 -17.33
CA ARG A 223 7.34 10.25 -18.10
C ARG A 223 7.41 9.06 -17.17
N VAL A 224 6.92 7.91 -17.63
CA VAL A 224 6.85 6.67 -16.85
C VAL A 224 7.93 5.72 -17.34
N PHE A 225 8.78 5.25 -16.43
CA PHE A 225 9.79 4.24 -16.72
C PHE A 225 9.35 2.86 -16.22
N LYS A 226 9.91 1.82 -16.80
CA LYS A 226 9.60 0.43 -16.45
C LYS A 226 10.04 0.10 -15.03
N HIS A 227 9.18 -0.61 -14.30
CA HIS A 227 9.39 -0.95 -12.89
C HIS A 227 10.77 -1.55 -12.64
N ASN A 228 11.48 -0.97 -11.67
CA ASN A 228 12.83 -1.40 -11.26
C ASN A 228 13.85 -1.56 -12.42
N ASN A 229 13.59 -0.96 -13.59
CA ASN A 229 14.46 -1.07 -14.77
C ASN A 229 15.38 0.15 -14.89
N MET A 230 16.59 0.00 -14.37
CA MET A 230 17.59 1.08 -14.35
C MET A 230 18.03 1.50 -15.75
N HIS A 231 18.04 0.58 -16.71
CA HIS A 231 18.32 0.92 -18.11
C HIS A 231 17.24 1.82 -18.72
N SER A 232 15.96 1.52 -18.45
CA SER A 232 14.84 2.37 -18.86
C SER A 232 14.92 3.75 -18.23
N LEU A 233 15.21 3.83 -16.92
CA LEU A 233 15.36 5.09 -16.20
C LEU A 233 16.53 5.91 -16.76
N GLU A 234 17.70 5.31 -16.94
CA GLU A 234 18.88 6.00 -17.47
C GLU A 234 18.67 6.49 -18.90
N LYS A 235 18.06 5.66 -19.76
CA LYS A 235 17.70 6.07 -21.11
C LYS A 235 16.81 7.32 -21.10
N MET A 236 15.76 7.32 -20.27
CA MET A 236 14.86 8.47 -20.16
C MET A 236 15.53 9.72 -19.62
N LEU A 237 16.45 9.59 -18.64
CA LEU A 237 17.23 10.71 -18.12
C LEU A 237 18.08 11.34 -19.22
N ARG A 238 18.83 10.53 -19.99
CA ARG A 238 19.63 11.02 -21.12
C ARG A 238 18.79 11.72 -22.18
N GLU A 239 17.72 11.05 -22.63
CA GLU A 239 16.82 11.62 -23.64
C GLU A 239 16.19 12.93 -23.18
N ALA A 240 15.75 13.00 -21.91
CA ALA A 240 15.15 14.19 -21.35
C ALA A 240 16.13 15.37 -21.27
N ILE A 241 17.37 15.13 -20.87
CA ILE A 241 18.40 16.16 -20.78
C ILE A 241 18.81 16.64 -22.17
N CYS A 242 19.01 15.73 -23.12
CA CYS A 242 19.38 16.08 -24.50
C CYS A 242 18.28 16.84 -25.25
N SER A 243 17.02 16.42 -25.09
CA SER A 243 15.90 17.03 -25.84
C SER A 243 15.32 18.27 -25.17
N GLY A 244 15.50 18.42 -23.85
CA GLY A 244 14.91 19.51 -23.07
C GLY A 244 13.38 19.44 -22.99
N GLN A 245 12.76 20.58 -22.64
CA GLN A 245 11.31 20.71 -22.52
C GLN A 245 10.62 20.56 -23.90
N PRO A 246 9.42 19.96 -23.95
CA PRO A 246 8.65 19.86 -25.18
C PRO A 246 8.46 21.23 -25.85
N ARG A 247 8.54 21.31 -27.18
CA ARG A 247 8.39 22.50 -28.05
C ARG A 247 9.48 23.56 -27.91
N THR A 248 9.94 23.86 -26.70
CA THR A 248 10.88 24.96 -26.45
C THR A 248 12.34 24.52 -26.41
N HIS A 249 12.59 23.23 -26.19
CA HIS A 249 13.92 22.63 -26.02
C HIS A 249 14.77 23.28 -24.91
N ARG A 250 14.14 24.07 -24.03
CA ARG A 250 14.82 24.67 -22.88
C ARG A 250 15.21 23.60 -21.86
N PRO A 251 16.28 23.79 -21.09
CA PRO A 251 16.61 22.90 -19.98
C PRO A 251 15.44 22.77 -19.00
N TRP A 252 15.32 21.59 -18.39
CA TRP A 252 14.35 21.37 -17.32
C TRP A 252 14.70 22.21 -16.09
N ARG A 253 13.69 22.81 -15.47
CA ARG A 253 13.88 23.56 -14.22
C ARG A 253 14.24 22.60 -13.05
N LYS A 254 13.64 21.44 -13.01
CA LYS A 254 13.94 20.32 -12.08
C LYS A 254 13.64 19.00 -12.79
N ILE A 255 14.35 17.96 -12.40
CA ILE A 255 14.04 16.55 -12.72
C ILE A 255 13.84 15.84 -11.41
N LEU A 256 12.65 15.25 -11.20
CA LEU A 256 12.28 14.51 -10.00
C LEU A 256 12.01 13.06 -10.36
N ILE A 257 12.78 12.15 -9.77
CA ILE A 257 12.55 10.71 -9.83
C ILE A 257 11.64 10.34 -8.66
N MET A 258 10.52 9.62 -8.91
CA MET A 258 9.58 9.19 -7.88
C MET A 258 9.48 7.68 -7.86
N VAL A 259 9.73 7.08 -6.70
CA VAL A 259 9.69 5.63 -6.46
C VAL A 259 9.12 5.31 -5.07
N GLU A 260 8.64 4.07 -4.89
CA GLU A 260 8.25 3.54 -3.58
C GLU A 260 9.33 2.61 -3.03
N GLY A 261 9.53 2.62 -1.71
CA GLY A 261 10.46 1.71 -1.04
C GLY A 261 10.05 0.25 -1.20
N VAL A 262 8.78 -0.02 -0.91
CA VAL A 262 8.12 -1.32 -1.15
C VAL A 262 6.81 -1.07 -1.89
N TYR A 263 6.61 -1.74 -3.01
CA TYR A 263 5.40 -1.61 -3.83
C TYR A 263 4.27 -2.50 -3.32
N SER A 264 3.12 -1.90 -3.08
CA SER A 264 2.00 -2.51 -2.35
C SER A 264 1.31 -3.67 -3.06
N MET A 265 1.40 -3.73 -4.38
CA MET A 265 0.71 -4.74 -5.18
C MET A 265 1.63 -5.90 -5.59
N GLU A 266 2.90 -5.64 -5.77
CA GLU A 266 3.91 -6.61 -6.21
C GLU A 266 4.72 -7.16 -5.04
N GLY A 267 4.81 -6.43 -3.93
CA GLY A 267 5.71 -6.76 -2.84
C GLY A 267 7.19 -6.64 -3.24
N SER A 268 7.47 -5.92 -4.32
CA SER A 268 8.84 -5.66 -4.78
C SER A 268 9.49 -4.53 -3.98
N VAL A 269 10.79 -4.61 -3.82
CA VAL A 269 11.61 -3.59 -3.15
C VAL A 269 12.36 -2.79 -4.21
N VAL A 270 12.42 -1.49 -4.03
CA VAL A 270 13.13 -0.57 -4.93
C VAL A 270 14.62 -0.88 -5.04
N ARG A 271 15.22 -0.63 -6.19
CA ARG A 271 16.68 -0.72 -6.40
C ARG A 271 17.35 0.61 -6.03
N LEU A 272 17.25 0.98 -4.75
CA LEU A 272 17.63 2.30 -4.26
C LEU A 272 19.08 2.70 -4.55
N PRO A 273 20.11 1.83 -4.33
CA PRO A 273 21.51 2.21 -4.59
C PRO A 273 21.76 2.63 -6.03
N GLU A 274 21.18 1.90 -7.00
CA GLU A 274 21.35 2.22 -8.41
C GLU A 274 20.61 3.49 -8.81
N ILE A 275 19.43 3.74 -8.24
CA ILE A 275 18.68 4.99 -8.47
C ILE A 275 19.47 6.18 -7.93
N ILE A 276 20.08 6.07 -6.75
CA ILE A 276 20.95 7.13 -6.19
C ILE A 276 22.15 7.37 -7.07
N ALA A 277 22.78 6.33 -7.61
CA ALA A 277 23.89 6.50 -8.55
C ALA A 277 23.45 7.26 -9.81
N LEU A 278 22.29 6.94 -10.37
CA LEU A 278 21.72 7.65 -11.52
C LEU A 278 21.33 9.09 -11.18
N LYS A 279 20.67 9.32 -10.03
CA LYS A 279 20.34 10.64 -9.53
C LYS A 279 21.58 11.53 -9.45
N LYS A 280 22.66 11.05 -8.82
CA LYS A 280 23.93 11.79 -8.69
C LYS A 280 24.57 12.06 -10.06
N LYS A 281 24.60 11.05 -10.95
CA LYS A 281 25.16 11.15 -12.30
C LYS A 281 24.46 12.23 -13.15
N TYR A 282 23.13 12.26 -13.10
CA TYR A 282 22.31 13.16 -13.94
C TYR A 282 21.80 14.41 -13.21
N LYS A 283 22.22 14.65 -11.96
CA LYS A 283 21.84 15.79 -11.12
C LYS A 283 20.32 15.94 -11.00
N ALA A 284 19.61 14.83 -10.82
CA ALA A 284 18.17 14.77 -10.55
C ALA A 284 17.91 14.74 -9.05
N TYR A 285 16.67 15.01 -8.63
CA TYR A 285 16.17 14.84 -7.28
C TYR A 285 15.42 13.51 -7.14
N LEU A 286 15.41 12.97 -5.93
CA LEU A 286 14.75 11.72 -5.59
C LEU A 286 13.65 11.95 -4.54
N TYR A 287 12.44 11.52 -4.86
CA TYR A 287 11.31 11.40 -3.96
C TYR A 287 11.09 9.91 -3.68
N LEU A 288 11.24 9.51 -2.42
CA LEU A 288 11.08 8.13 -1.97
C LEU A 288 9.84 8.00 -1.07
N ASP A 289 8.89 7.19 -1.47
CA ASP A 289 7.72 6.85 -0.67
C ASP A 289 7.98 5.57 0.13
N GLU A 290 8.18 5.71 1.43
CA GLU A 290 8.44 4.62 2.38
C GLU A 290 7.16 4.08 3.03
N ALA A 291 5.99 4.35 2.48
CA ALA A 291 4.72 4.02 3.12
C ALA A 291 4.55 2.54 3.49
N HIS A 292 5.17 1.62 2.75
CA HIS A 292 5.15 0.17 3.01
C HIS A 292 6.45 -0.38 3.62
N SER A 293 7.47 0.43 3.73
CA SER A 293 8.80 0.03 4.22
C SER A 293 9.13 0.57 5.60
N ILE A 294 8.71 1.81 5.91
CA ILE A 294 8.98 2.39 7.23
C ILE A 294 8.30 1.58 8.35
N GLY A 295 9.05 1.25 9.38
CA GLY A 295 8.64 0.36 10.47
C GLY A 295 8.67 -1.13 10.11
N ALA A 296 8.61 -1.50 8.82
CA ALA A 296 8.42 -2.88 8.39
C ALA A 296 9.66 -3.54 7.79
N VAL A 297 10.60 -2.75 7.29
CA VAL A 297 11.80 -3.21 6.59
C VAL A 297 13.04 -2.54 7.17
N GLY A 298 14.15 -3.25 7.13
CA GLY A 298 15.41 -2.85 7.77
C GLY A 298 15.57 -3.43 9.17
N PRO A 299 16.81 -3.59 9.66
CA PRO A 299 17.12 -4.19 10.96
C PRO A 299 16.44 -3.50 12.16
N THR A 300 16.27 -2.18 12.10
CA THR A 300 15.60 -1.38 13.14
C THR A 300 14.31 -0.70 12.65
N GLY A 301 13.83 -1.09 11.44
CA GLY A 301 12.58 -0.59 10.86
C GLY A 301 12.65 0.79 10.22
N ARG A 302 13.85 1.26 9.86
CA ARG A 302 14.04 2.56 9.21
C ARG A 302 13.84 2.56 7.70
N GLY A 303 13.26 1.48 7.16
CA GLY A 303 12.89 1.38 5.77
C GLY A 303 14.00 0.93 4.85
N VAL A 304 13.88 1.26 3.55
CA VAL A 304 14.80 0.75 2.53
C VAL A 304 16.17 1.46 2.54
N THR A 305 16.27 2.65 3.12
CA THR A 305 17.58 3.30 3.32
C THR A 305 18.46 2.48 4.23
N GLU A 306 17.93 2.01 5.37
CA GLU A 306 18.63 1.12 6.29
C GLU A 306 18.85 -0.27 5.67
N LEU A 307 17.86 -0.80 4.94
CA LEU A 307 17.96 -2.11 4.29
C LEU A 307 19.15 -2.21 3.33
N PHE A 308 19.48 -1.11 2.66
CA PHE A 308 20.58 -1.04 1.67
C PHE A 308 21.83 -0.35 2.21
N ASP A 309 21.86 0.02 3.48
CA ASP A 309 22.96 0.79 4.09
C ASP A 309 23.28 2.06 3.28
N VAL A 310 22.24 2.84 2.97
CA VAL A 310 22.31 4.09 2.21
C VAL A 310 22.15 5.26 3.16
N ASP A 311 22.96 6.29 3.01
CA ASP A 311 22.81 7.52 3.76
C ASP A 311 21.45 8.19 3.47
N PRO A 312 20.58 8.41 4.47
CA PRO A 312 19.30 9.11 4.27
C PRO A 312 19.45 10.49 3.60
N ALA A 313 20.60 11.15 3.76
CA ALA A 313 20.89 12.44 3.11
C ALA A 313 21.00 12.34 1.57
N ASP A 314 21.20 11.15 1.03
CA ASP A 314 21.18 10.90 -0.43
C ASP A 314 19.76 10.91 -1.03
N VAL A 315 18.72 10.88 -0.22
CA VAL A 315 17.32 10.99 -0.62
C VAL A 315 16.85 12.43 -0.35
N ASP A 316 16.38 13.13 -1.38
CA ASP A 316 16.00 14.54 -1.22
C ASP A 316 14.69 14.75 -0.49
N VAL A 317 13.72 13.88 -0.74
CA VAL A 317 12.38 13.91 -0.12
C VAL A 317 12.00 12.52 0.30
N MET A 318 11.84 12.29 1.59
CA MET A 318 11.32 11.04 2.15
C MET A 318 9.88 11.24 2.60
N MET A 319 8.98 10.42 2.09
CA MET A 319 7.61 10.34 2.55
C MET A 319 7.38 9.02 3.26
N GLY A 320 6.59 9.05 4.33
CA GLY A 320 6.10 7.84 4.97
C GLY A 320 4.69 8.02 5.52
N THR A 321 4.09 6.91 5.94
CA THR A 321 2.74 6.92 6.50
C THR A 321 2.70 6.32 7.90
N PHE A 322 1.79 6.84 8.73
CA PHE A 322 1.49 6.29 10.05
C PHE A 322 0.33 5.28 10.03
N THR A 323 -0.29 5.08 8.86
CA THR A 323 -1.50 4.25 8.71
C THR A 323 -1.24 2.75 8.70
N LYS A 324 0.01 2.31 8.70
CA LYS A 324 0.41 0.91 8.53
C LYS A 324 1.20 0.42 9.76
N SER A 325 2.52 0.51 9.73
CA SER A 325 3.38 -0.01 10.82
C SER A 325 3.11 0.63 12.18
N PHE A 326 2.62 1.87 12.23
CA PHE A 326 2.38 2.60 13.48
C PHE A 326 0.95 2.49 14.01
N GLY A 327 0.03 1.83 13.29
CA GLY A 327 -1.34 1.56 13.71
C GLY A 327 -2.20 2.80 13.96
N ALA A 328 -1.99 3.89 13.19
CA ALA A 328 -2.64 5.18 13.41
C ALA A 328 -3.17 5.78 12.09
N ALA A 329 -3.14 7.09 11.93
CA ALA A 329 -3.54 7.79 10.70
C ALA A 329 -2.51 8.89 10.36
N GLY A 330 -2.51 9.33 9.08
CA GLY A 330 -1.63 10.40 8.62
C GLY A 330 -0.35 9.93 7.97
N GLY A 331 0.55 10.88 7.74
CA GLY A 331 1.85 10.65 7.14
C GLY A 331 2.82 11.80 7.42
N TYR A 332 4.01 11.72 6.88
CA TYR A 332 5.04 12.74 7.04
C TYR A 332 5.83 12.95 5.75
N ILE A 333 6.42 14.12 5.64
CA ILE A 333 7.55 14.40 4.73
C ILE A 333 8.77 14.72 5.59
N ALA A 334 9.91 14.17 5.21
CA ALA A 334 11.17 14.35 5.94
C ALA A 334 12.32 14.60 4.95
N GLY A 335 13.34 15.34 5.38
CA GLY A 335 14.50 15.70 4.58
C GLY A 335 15.26 16.87 5.16
N LYS A 336 15.86 17.69 4.29
CA LYS A 336 16.57 18.91 4.69
C LYS A 336 15.63 19.93 5.32
N LYS A 337 16.14 20.71 6.27
CA LYS A 337 15.36 21.72 6.98
C LYS A 337 14.72 22.73 6.04
N GLU A 338 15.46 23.25 5.07
CA GLU A 338 14.97 24.23 4.09
C GLU A 338 13.80 23.68 3.26
N LEU A 339 13.84 22.39 2.90
CA LEU A 339 12.75 21.73 2.19
C LEU A 339 11.47 21.71 3.03
N VAL A 340 11.60 21.30 4.29
CA VAL A 340 10.46 21.19 5.22
C VAL A 340 9.85 22.56 5.49
N GLU A 341 10.67 23.60 5.74
CA GLU A 341 10.20 24.97 5.95
C GLU A 341 9.52 25.53 4.70
N TYR A 342 10.04 25.22 3.50
CA TYR A 342 9.37 25.57 2.25
C TYR A 342 7.98 24.95 2.17
N LEU A 343 7.83 23.65 2.47
CA LEU A 343 6.55 22.96 2.44
C LEU A 343 5.55 23.50 3.48
N ARG A 344 6.01 23.93 4.67
CA ARG A 344 5.14 24.54 5.69
C ARG A 344 4.36 25.73 5.17
N SER A 345 4.91 26.48 4.21
CA SER A 345 4.29 27.68 3.65
C SER A 345 3.66 27.50 2.28
N HIS A 346 3.99 26.44 1.53
CA HIS A 346 3.58 26.26 0.15
C HIS A 346 2.72 25.00 -0.11
N SER A 347 2.74 24.03 0.81
CA SER A 347 1.91 22.82 0.65
C SER A 347 0.45 23.10 0.98
N HIS A 348 -0.45 22.70 0.11
CA HIS A 348 -1.88 22.85 0.34
C HIS A 348 -2.36 22.12 1.60
N SER A 349 -1.84 20.92 1.88
CA SER A 349 -2.19 20.20 3.11
C SER A 349 -1.60 20.84 4.37
N ALA A 350 -0.47 21.52 4.27
CA ALA A 350 0.11 22.25 5.38
C ALA A 350 -0.68 23.52 5.74
N VAL A 351 -1.13 24.21 4.69
CA VAL A 351 -1.76 25.54 4.84
C VAL A 351 -3.25 25.45 5.12
N TYR A 352 -3.97 24.49 4.48
CA TYR A 352 -5.43 24.46 4.47
C TYR A 352 -6.07 23.28 5.22
N ALA A 353 -5.32 22.16 5.41
CA ALA A 353 -5.88 21.03 6.12
C ALA A 353 -5.85 21.23 7.64
N SER A 354 -6.87 20.71 8.32
CA SER A 354 -6.86 20.64 9.78
C SER A 354 -5.65 19.89 10.31
N ALA A 355 -5.12 20.33 11.44
CA ALA A 355 -4.02 19.67 12.11
C ALA A 355 -4.39 18.25 12.56
N MET A 356 -3.38 17.38 12.69
CA MET A 356 -3.58 16.00 13.13
C MET A 356 -4.22 15.97 14.54
N SER A 357 -5.16 15.05 14.74
CA SER A 357 -5.84 14.86 16.02
C SER A 357 -4.85 14.45 17.12
N PRO A 358 -4.91 15.07 18.33
CA PRO A 358 -3.99 14.76 19.42
C PRO A 358 -3.96 13.29 19.86
N PRO A 359 -5.09 12.57 19.99
CA PRO A 359 -5.07 11.13 20.27
C PRO A 359 -4.31 10.30 19.24
N VAL A 360 -4.47 10.64 17.94
CA VAL A 360 -3.74 9.99 16.85
C VAL A 360 -2.25 10.29 16.93
N THR A 361 -1.90 11.55 17.23
CA THR A 361 -0.51 11.99 17.40
C THR A 361 0.18 11.23 18.52
N GLU A 362 -0.48 11.08 19.69
CA GLU A 362 0.08 10.33 20.82
C GLU A 362 0.24 8.84 20.52
N GLN A 363 -0.73 8.21 19.84
CA GLN A 363 -0.61 6.83 19.40
C GLN A 363 0.66 6.61 18.55
N ILE A 364 0.95 7.52 17.63
CA ILE A 364 2.14 7.45 16.79
C ILE A 364 3.41 7.64 17.62
N ILE A 365 3.43 8.62 18.52
CA ILE A 365 4.56 8.88 19.42
C ILE A 365 4.90 7.63 20.24
N ARG A 366 3.89 6.95 20.79
CA ARG A 366 4.08 5.72 21.55
C ARG A 366 4.62 4.59 20.73
N ALA A 367 4.04 4.35 19.55
CA ALA A 367 4.52 3.33 18.64
C ALA A 367 5.99 3.59 18.21
N MET A 368 6.34 4.84 17.90
CA MET A 368 7.71 5.21 17.54
C MET A 368 8.68 5.07 18.72
N LYS A 369 8.31 5.53 19.92
CA LYS A 369 9.15 5.36 21.12
C LYS A 369 9.41 3.88 21.42
N CYS A 370 8.41 3.02 21.25
CA CYS A 370 8.56 1.57 21.37
C CYS A 370 9.52 1.00 20.31
N ILE A 371 9.36 1.36 19.04
CA ILE A 371 10.25 0.92 17.95
C ILE A 371 11.70 1.35 18.21
N MET A 372 11.90 2.56 18.73
CA MET A 372 13.22 3.13 19.05
C MET A 372 13.79 2.64 20.39
N GLY A 373 13.06 1.84 21.18
CA GLY A 373 13.45 1.44 22.55
C GLY A 373 13.50 2.60 23.55
N LYS A 374 12.89 3.76 23.22
CA LYS A 374 12.86 4.94 24.09
C LYS A 374 11.83 4.84 25.22
N ASP A 375 10.99 3.83 25.19
CA ASP A 375 10.09 3.44 26.29
C ASP A 375 10.76 2.50 27.30
N GLY A 376 12.03 2.16 27.09
CA GLY A 376 12.81 1.23 27.93
C GLY A 376 12.54 -0.25 27.63
N SER A 377 11.72 -0.57 26.63
CA SER A 377 11.41 -1.94 26.21
C SER A 377 12.23 -2.39 24.99
N THR A 378 12.32 -3.68 24.78
CA THR A 378 12.86 -4.30 23.55
C THR A 378 11.73 -4.74 22.60
N GLU A 379 10.49 -4.40 22.90
CA GLU A 379 9.31 -4.87 22.20
C GLU A 379 9.31 -4.44 20.73
N GLY A 380 9.74 -3.22 20.42
CA GLY A 380 9.82 -2.73 19.05
C GLY A 380 10.73 -3.57 18.15
N ILE A 381 11.95 -3.84 18.61
CA ILE A 381 12.92 -4.68 17.88
C ILE A 381 12.40 -6.12 17.77
N ARG A 382 11.79 -6.66 18.83
CA ARG A 382 11.17 -7.99 18.82
C ARG A 382 10.10 -8.08 17.73
N ARG A 383 9.22 -7.07 17.60
CA ARG A 383 8.17 -7.04 16.57
C ARG A 383 8.75 -6.96 15.17
N ILE A 384 9.79 -6.17 14.94
CA ILE A 384 10.45 -6.07 13.62
C ILE A 384 11.05 -7.43 13.21
N ARG A 385 11.76 -8.09 14.12
CA ARG A 385 12.31 -9.43 13.88
C ARG A 385 11.20 -10.45 13.60
N GLN A 386 10.16 -10.48 14.44
CA GLN A 386 9.02 -11.37 14.26
C GLN A 386 8.33 -11.17 12.90
N LEU A 387 8.19 -9.91 12.44
CA LEU A 387 7.64 -9.62 11.11
C LEU A 387 8.52 -10.21 10.00
N ALA A 388 9.83 -10.02 10.09
CA ALA A 388 10.78 -10.55 9.11
C ALA A 388 10.77 -12.09 9.07
N GLU A 389 10.76 -12.75 10.23
CA GLU A 389 10.66 -14.20 10.35
C GLU A 389 9.34 -14.74 9.79
N ASN A 390 8.21 -14.14 10.16
CA ASN A 390 6.88 -14.49 9.64
C ASN A 390 6.83 -14.37 8.12
N THR A 391 7.41 -13.29 7.59
CA THR A 391 7.45 -13.02 6.15
C THR A 391 8.25 -14.08 5.40
N ARG A 392 9.47 -14.36 5.84
CA ARG A 392 10.33 -15.37 5.20
C ARG A 392 9.71 -16.75 5.26
N TYR A 393 9.19 -17.14 6.43
CA TYR A 393 8.49 -18.41 6.61
C TYR A 393 7.31 -18.56 5.66
N PHE A 394 6.41 -17.60 5.65
CA PHE A 394 5.18 -17.67 4.85
C PHE A 394 5.50 -17.74 3.34
N ARG A 395 6.45 -16.92 2.87
CA ARG A 395 6.91 -16.94 1.46
C ARG A 395 7.55 -18.28 1.07
N ALA A 396 8.39 -18.83 1.93
CA ALA A 396 9.04 -20.12 1.67
C ALA A 396 8.01 -21.23 1.52
N ARG A 397 7.07 -21.32 2.46
CA ARG A 397 6.00 -22.34 2.44
C ARG A 397 5.10 -22.24 1.21
N LEU A 398 4.74 -21.03 0.79
CA LEU A 398 3.93 -20.84 -0.44
C LEU A 398 4.66 -21.30 -1.71
N LYS A 399 5.95 -21.01 -1.80
CA LYS A 399 6.78 -21.49 -2.92
C LYS A 399 6.87 -23.01 -2.96
N GLU A 400 7.06 -23.67 -1.81
CA GLU A 400 7.05 -25.14 -1.69
C GLU A 400 5.74 -25.78 -2.13
N MET A 401 4.60 -25.13 -1.79
CA MET A 401 3.26 -25.58 -2.20
C MET A 401 3.02 -25.41 -3.70
N GLY A 402 3.89 -24.71 -4.43
CA GLY A 402 3.77 -24.50 -5.87
C GLY A 402 2.94 -23.27 -6.26
N PHE A 403 2.72 -22.33 -5.36
CA PHE A 403 2.10 -21.04 -5.71
C PHE A 403 3.10 -20.12 -6.41
N ILE A 404 2.64 -19.34 -7.38
CA ILE A 404 3.39 -18.22 -7.94
C ILE A 404 3.15 -17.00 -7.04
N ILE A 405 4.23 -16.50 -6.43
CA ILE A 405 4.21 -15.28 -5.60
C ILE A 405 5.20 -14.27 -6.15
N TYR A 406 4.85 -13.00 -6.07
CA TYR A 406 5.72 -11.90 -6.50
C TYR A 406 6.48 -11.25 -5.34
N GLY A 407 7.51 -10.48 -5.69
CA GLY A 407 8.25 -9.62 -4.79
C GLY A 407 9.46 -10.25 -4.12
N ASN A 408 10.09 -9.47 -3.25
CA ASN A 408 11.31 -9.83 -2.53
C ASN A 408 11.01 -10.55 -1.21
N ASN A 409 11.96 -11.34 -0.72
CA ASN A 409 11.81 -12.11 0.52
C ASN A 409 11.64 -11.23 1.77
N ASP A 410 12.16 -10.02 1.75
CA ASP A 410 12.06 -9.06 2.87
C ASP A 410 10.77 -8.25 2.87
N SER A 411 9.93 -8.38 1.84
CA SER A 411 8.67 -7.65 1.74
C SER A 411 7.55 -8.35 2.52
N PRO A 412 6.90 -7.68 3.51
CA PRO A 412 5.79 -8.26 4.26
C PRO A 412 4.49 -8.34 3.45
N VAL A 413 4.49 -7.79 2.24
CA VAL A 413 3.39 -7.91 1.28
C VAL A 413 3.64 -9.11 0.39
N VAL A 414 2.76 -10.10 0.44
CA VAL A 414 2.91 -11.37 -0.29
C VAL A 414 1.73 -11.57 -1.24
N PRO A 415 1.87 -11.21 -2.52
CA PRO A 415 0.84 -11.42 -3.51
C PRO A 415 0.92 -12.85 -4.08
N ILE A 416 -0.20 -13.56 -4.05
CA ILE A 416 -0.38 -14.87 -4.69
C ILE A 416 -1.16 -14.66 -5.98
N LEU A 417 -0.65 -15.11 -7.11
CA LEU A 417 -1.25 -14.91 -8.42
C LEU A 417 -2.42 -15.89 -8.63
N LEU A 418 -3.60 -15.35 -8.96
CA LEU A 418 -4.85 -16.12 -9.16
C LEU A 418 -5.29 -16.14 -10.63
N TYR A 419 -4.87 -15.15 -11.41
CA TYR A 419 -5.09 -14.97 -12.84
C TYR A 419 -6.57 -14.83 -13.24
N MET A 420 -7.33 -15.91 -13.25
CA MET A 420 -8.69 -15.99 -13.81
C MET A 420 -9.73 -15.30 -12.93
N PRO A 421 -10.62 -14.45 -13.48
CA PRO A 421 -11.57 -13.65 -12.69
C PRO A 421 -12.49 -14.49 -11.81
N GLY A 422 -12.95 -15.65 -12.28
CA GLY A 422 -13.77 -16.55 -11.48
C GLY A 422 -13.05 -17.15 -10.28
N LYS A 423 -11.74 -17.45 -10.43
CA LYS A 423 -10.91 -17.98 -9.34
C LYS A 423 -10.63 -16.94 -8.26
N VAL A 424 -10.48 -15.66 -8.64
CA VAL A 424 -10.30 -14.55 -7.68
C VAL A 424 -11.47 -14.48 -6.70
N VAL A 425 -12.68 -14.54 -7.22
CA VAL A 425 -13.91 -14.46 -6.41
C VAL A 425 -14.10 -15.73 -5.57
N ALA A 426 -13.94 -16.90 -6.19
CA ALA A 426 -14.05 -18.18 -5.49
C ALA A 426 -13.04 -18.26 -4.35
N PHE A 427 -11.78 -17.87 -4.59
CA PHE A 427 -10.73 -17.87 -3.60
C PHE A 427 -11.08 -17.02 -2.36
N ALA A 428 -11.54 -15.79 -2.57
CA ALA A 428 -11.86 -14.90 -1.46
C ALA A 428 -13.06 -15.41 -0.61
N ARG A 429 -14.05 -16.04 -1.25
CA ARG A 429 -15.19 -16.64 -0.58
C ARG A 429 -14.79 -17.90 0.19
N GLU A 430 -14.02 -18.80 -0.44
CA GLU A 430 -13.53 -20.03 0.20
C GLU A 430 -12.62 -19.73 1.40
N MET A 431 -11.77 -18.72 1.33
CA MET A 431 -10.95 -18.31 2.45
C MET A 431 -11.80 -17.75 3.61
N LEU A 432 -12.85 -16.98 3.31
CA LEU A 432 -13.74 -16.47 4.37
C LEU A 432 -14.55 -17.58 5.05
N THR A 433 -15.01 -18.59 4.32
CA THR A 433 -15.71 -19.74 4.95
C THR A 433 -14.81 -20.48 5.95
N ARG A 434 -13.49 -20.43 5.74
CA ARG A 434 -12.44 -20.94 6.64
C ARG A 434 -11.98 -19.94 7.68
N LYS A 435 -12.72 -18.83 7.84
CA LYS A 435 -12.39 -17.74 8.78
C LYS A 435 -11.03 -17.10 8.53
N ILE A 436 -10.67 -16.89 7.27
CA ILE A 436 -9.46 -16.17 6.85
C ILE A 436 -9.89 -14.98 6.02
N GLY A 437 -9.58 -13.77 6.51
CA GLY A 437 -9.84 -12.51 5.83
C GLY A 437 -8.70 -12.15 4.89
N VAL A 438 -8.95 -12.17 3.58
CA VAL A 438 -7.97 -11.83 2.54
C VAL A 438 -8.46 -10.68 1.67
N VAL A 439 -7.53 -9.97 1.04
CA VAL A 439 -7.81 -8.95 0.04
C VAL A 439 -7.45 -9.50 -1.33
N VAL A 440 -8.43 -9.54 -2.23
CA VAL A 440 -8.22 -9.89 -3.64
C VAL A 440 -8.26 -8.65 -4.51
N VAL A 441 -7.42 -8.63 -5.53
CA VAL A 441 -7.28 -7.50 -6.44
C VAL A 441 -7.22 -8.04 -7.87
N GLY A 442 -7.93 -7.39 -8.78
CA GLY A 442 -7.94 -7.73 -10.20
C GLY A 442 -8.10 -6.49 -11.06
N PHE A 443 -8.30 -6.68 -12.35
CA PHE A 443 -8.57 -5.59 -13.28
C PHE A 443 -9.76 -4.72 -12.79
N PRO A 444 -9.67 -3.37 -12.88
CA PRO A 444 -8.64 -2.56 -13.52
C PRO A 444 -7.47 -2.15 -12.60
N ALA A 445 -7.43 -2.56 -11.35
CA ALA A 445 -6.36 -2.19 -10.42
C ALA A 445 -5.04 -2.93 -10.69
N THR A 446 -5.10 -4.08 -11.37
CA THR A 446 -3.95 -4.82 -11.89
C THR A 446 -4.16 -5.12 -13.38
N ALA A 447 -3.12 -5.56 -14.08
CA ALA A 447 -3.28 -6.08 -15.44
C ALA A 447 -4.24 -7.28 -15.46
N ILE A 448 -4.90 -7.52 -16.60
CA ILE A 448 -5.89 -8.61 -16.75
C ILE A 448 -5.33 -9.98 -16.35
N THR A 449 -4.07 -10.23 -16.69
CA THR A 449 -3.36 -11.49 -16.40
C THR A 449 -2.63 -11.51 -15.07
N GLU A 450 -2.90 -10.56 -14.17
CA GLU A 450 -2.15 -10.42 -12.92
C GLU A 450 -3.06 -10.25 -11.70
N ALA A 451 -4.29 -10.73 -11.79
CA ALA A 451 -5.18 -10.75 -10.66
C ALA A 451 -4.60 -11.63 -9.54
N ARG A 452 -4.67 -11.14 -8.30
CA ARG A 452 -3.96 -11.71 -7.15
C ARG A 452 -4.74 -11.62 -5.86
N ALA A 453 -4.40 -12.47 -4.92
CA ALA A 453 -4.71 -12.28 -3.51
C ALA A 453 -3.47 -11.68 -2.82
N ARG A 454 -3.66 -10.60 -2.08
CA ARG A 454 -2.59 -9.92 -1.38
C ARG A 454 -2.66 -10.24 0.11
N PHE A 455 -1.64 -10.93 0.61
CA PHE A 455 -1.47 -11.22 2.01
C PHE A 455 -0.53 -10.19 2.62
N CYS A 456 -0.90 -9.66 3.78
CA CYS A 456 -0.09 -8.73 4.54
C CYS A 456 0.28 -9.39 5.87
N LEU A 457 1.58 -9.64 6.07
CA LEU A 457 2.06 -10.26 7.30
C LEU A 457 2.14 -9.22 8.41
N SER A 458 1.94 -9.67 9.64
CA SER A 458 2.05 -8.86 10.85
C SER A 458 2.95 -9.55 11.87
N ALA A 459 3.65 -8.76 12.67
CA ALA A 459 4.37 -9.24 13.84
C ALA A 459 3.44 -9.91 14.87
N ALA A 460 2.16 -9.54 14.85
CA ALA A 460 1.15 -10.09 15.73
C ALA A 460 0.62 -11.48 15.29
N HIS A 461 0.93 -11.92 14.07
CA HIS A 461 0.59 -13.27 13.64
C HIS A 461 1.47 -14.30 14.34
N THR A 462 0.84 -15.25 15.04
CA THR A 462 1.54 -16.38 15.63
C THR A 462 1.88 -17.43 14.58
N ARG A 463 2.86 -18.29 14.89
CA ARG A 463 3.21 -19.43 14.02
C ARG A 463 2.03 -20.34 13.74
N ASP A 464 1.18 -20.58 14.74
CA ASP A 464 -0.01 -21.41 14.62
C ASP A 464 -1.05 -20.79 13.68
N MET A 465 -1.29 -19.47 13.78
CA MET A 465 -2.15 -18.76 12.82
C MET A 465 -1.64 -18.90 11.39
N LEU A 466 -0.33 -18.71 11.18
CA LEU A 466 0.26 -18.86 9.84
C LEU A 466 0.17 -20.29 9.32
N ASN A 467 0.37 -21.30 10.18
CA ASN A 467 0.20 -22.71 9.82
C ASN A 467 -1.25 -23.03 9.45
N GLN A 468 -2.22 -22.50 10.19
CA GLN A 468 -3.64 -22.64 9.86
C GLN A 468 -3.97 -22.00 8.51
N VAL A 469 -3.48 -20.79 8.25
CA VAL A 469 -3.66 -20.11 6.95
C VAL A 469 -3.04 -20.92 5.82
N LEU A 470 -1.81 -21.43 5.99
CA LEU A 470 -1.10 -22.22 4.99
C LEU A 470 -1.82 -23.55 4.70
N HIS A 471 -2.31 -24.23 5.73
CA HIS A 471 -3.10 -25.46 5.56
C HIS A 471 -4.34 -25.23 4.68
N HIS A 472 -5.12 -24.19 4.99
CA HIS A 472 -6.29 -23.87 4.18
C HIS A 472 -5.96 -23.35 2.79
N LEU A 473 -4.83 -22.65 2.64
CA LEU A 473 -4.32 -22.25 1.32
C LEU A 473 -3.96 -23.46 0.45
N ASP A 474 -3.40 -24.50 1.05
CA ASP A 474 -3.05 -25.74 0.36
C ASP A 474 -4.33 -26.42 -0.19
N GLU A 475 -5.36 -26.58 0.66
CA GLU A 475 -6.67 -27.14 0.28
C GLU A 475 -7.37 -26.33 -0.82
N VAL A 476 -7.45 -25.00 -0.65
CA VAL A 476 -8.10 -24.12 -1.62
C VAL A 476 -7.27 -24.03 -2.92
N GLY A 477 -5.95 -24.09 -2.80
CA GLY A 477 -5.02 -24.14 -3.93
C GLY A 477 -5.22 -25.35 -4.81
N ASP A 478 -5.46 -26.51 -4.22
CA ASP A 478 -5.78 -27.75 -4.96
C ASP A 478 -7.20 -27.70 -5.54
N ALA A 479 -8.19 -27.32 -4.74
CA ALA A 479 -9.60 -27.27 -5.17
C ALA A 479 -9.81 -26.30 -6.35
N LEU A 480 -9.13 -25.18 -6.36
CA LEU A 480 -9.21 -24.17 -7.42
C LEU A 480 -8.09 -24.27 -8.46
N CYS A 481 -7.20 -25.27 -8.37
CA CYS A 481 -6.04 -25.44 -9.25
C CYS A 481 -5.22 -24.15 -9.39
N LEU A 482 -4.68 -23.64 -8.28
CA LEU A 482 -3.92 -22.37 -8.21
C LEU A 482 -2.41 -22.57 -8.14
N LYS A 483 -1.91 -23.79 -8.01
CA LYS A 483 -0.50 -24.11 -7.91
C LYS A 483 0.15 -24.17 -9.30
N PHE A 484 0.51 -23.00 -9.83
CA PHE A 484 0.97 -22.85 -11.21
C PHE A 484 2.48 -22.83 -11.36
N SER A 485 3.26 -22.77 -10.26
CA SER A 485 4.72 -22.70 -10.33
C SER A 485 5.30 -23.94 -11.00
N ARG A 486 6.24 -23.70 -11.91
CA ARG A 486 7.05 -24.75 -12.54
C ARG A 486 8.39 -24.96 -11.84
N GLN A 487 8.73 -24.09 -10.91
CA GLN A 487 9.95 -24.17 -10.13
C GLN A 487 9.76 -25.17 -8.99
N LYS A 488 10.68 -26.13 -8.87
CA LYS A 488 10.72 -27.02 -7.70
C LYS A 488 11.58 -26.36 -6.63
N TYR A 489 10.94 -25.89 -5.57
CA TYR A 489 11.62 -25.40 -4.39
C TYR A 489 11.76 -26.54 -3.39
N SER A 490 13.01 -26.91 -3.01
CA SER A 490 13.27 -27.72 -1.84
C SER A 490 13.79 -26.80 -0.74
N LEU A 491 13.28 -26.95 0.48
CA LEU A 491 13.90 -26.31 1.65
C LEU A 491 15.38 -26.73 1.72
N ARG A 492 16.27 -25.75 1.69
CA ARG A 492 17.59 -25.96 2.28
C ARG A 492 17.39 -25.76 3.79
N PRO A 493 17.74 -26.74 4.63
CA PRO A 493 17.63 -26.61 6.09
C PRO A 493 18.38 -25.40 6.64
N ASP A 494 19.43 -24.99 5.93
CA ASP A 494 20.40 -23.96 6.29
C ASP A 494 19.83 -22.51 6.33
N LEU A 495 18.60 -22.28 5.90
CA LEU A 495 17.95 -20.94 5.96
C LEU A 495 17.28 -20.65 7.31
N TYR A 496 17.34 -21.57 8.26
CA TYR A 496 16.74 -21.45 9.59
C TYR A 496 17.77 -21.56 10.73
N ASP A 497 19.07 -21.51 10.41
CA ASP A 497 20.10 -21.48 11.45
C ASP A 497 20.03 -20.17 12.23
N GLU A 498 19.87 -20.29 13.55
CA GLU A 498 19.74 -19.22 14.53
C GLU A 498 21.01 -18.34 14.67
N THR A 499 22.04 -18.57 13.86
CA THR A 499 23.40 -18.06 14.09
C THR A 499 23.77 -16.77 13.38
N ASP A 500 22.91 -16.19 12.52
CA ASP A 500 23.28 -14.96 11.78
C ASP A 500 23.01 -13.63 12.54
N PHE A 501 22.76 -13.68 13.84
CA PHE A 501 22.56 -12.50 14.68
C PHE A 501 23.37 -12.55 16.01
N GLU A 502 24.59 -13.08 15.98
CA GLU A 502 25.52 -12.71 17.05
C GLU A 502 25.99 -11.26 16.81
N LEU A 503 25.53 -10.39 17.68
CA LEU A 503 26.06 -9.04 17.85
C LEU A 503 27.46 -9.17 18.44
N ASP A 504 28.47 -8.80 17.68
CA ASP A 504 29.76 -8.41 18.25
C ASP A 504 29.50 -7.27 19.26
N GLY A 505 29.96 -7.51 20.50
CA GLY A 505 29.74 -6.67 21.66
C GLY A 505 30.42 -5.29 21.64
#